data_b80fabf537a220cfbcf8e43df7c047e7
#
_entry.id   b80fabf537a220cfbcf8e43df7c047e7
#
_cell.length_a   1.000
_cell.length_b   1.000
_cell.length_c   1.000
_cell.angle_alpha   90.00
_cell.angle_beta   90.00
_cell.angle_gamma   90.00
#
_symmetry.space_group_name_H-M   'P 1'
#
loop_
_entity.id
_entity.type
_entity.pdbx_description
1 polymer ?
#
loop_
_entity_poly.entity_id
_entity_poly.type
_entity_poly.pdbx_seq_one_letter_code
_entity_poly.pdbx_strand_id
1 'polypeptide(L)'
;LACDGDLNRSLTNWNERGQGLPFRVVSEKQSPKYWNEYQHAVVDTNARPTKGDLEDLADICDLLIVVTACDALALDVLMPTAESLRAVGVEKFKVLLNQVPPVGRAGDDARAAIIEAGLPVFRHQIRRYAAFQKAALLGVTVDQVPSDPHAVDAWADFQTIGRELMR
;
A
#
# COMPACT_ATOMS: atom_id res chain seq x y z
N LEU A 1 -8.92 -1.01 -11.08
CA LEU A 1 -7.72 -1.41 -11.83
C LEU A 1 -6.53 -1.47 -10.89
N ALA A 2 -5.68 -2.50 -11.02
CA ALA A 2 -4.40 -2.59 -10.35
C ALA A 2 -3.28 -2.65 -11.40
N CYS A 3 -2.28 -1.77 -11.25
CA CYS A 3 -1.19 -1.62 -12.21
C CYS A 3 0.11 -2.07 -11.54
N ASP A 4 0.78 -3.06 -12.13
CA ASP A 4 2.05 -3.60 -11.65
C ASP A 4 3.22 -2.86 -12.32
N GLY A 5 3.85 -1.95 -11.59
CA GLY A 5 5.04 -1.20 -11.99
C GLY A 5 6.33 -1.69 -11.32
N ASP A 6 6.25 -2.68 -10.40
CA ASP A 6 7.44 -3.24 -9.78
C ASP A 6 8.17 -4.20 -10.72
N LEU A 7 9.50 -4.11 -10.75
CA LEU A 7 10.37 -4.99 -11.55
C LEU A 7 10.22 -6.47 -11.16
N ASN A 8 9.91 -6.77 -9.90
CA ASN A 8 9.69 -8.14 -9.41
C ASN A 8 8.35 -8.72 -9.86
N ARG A 9 7.43 -7.88 -10.38
CA ARG A 9 6.10 -8.27 -10.83
C ARG A 9 5.32 -9.05 -9.77
N SER A 10 5.42 -8.62 -8.53
CA SER A 10 4.82 -9.32 -7.38
C SER A 10 3.31 -9.39 -7.46
N LEU A 11 2.66 -8.32 -7.88
CA LEU A 11 1.22 -8.23 -8.08
C LEU A 11 0.75 -9.14 -9.24
N THR A 12 1.47 -9.14 -10.36
CA THR A 12 1.20 -10.03 -11.50
C THR A 12 1.34 -11.50 -11.09
N ASN A 13 2.43 -11.84 -10.41
CA ASN A 13 2.68 -13.21 -9.95
C ASN A 13 1.61 -13.66 -8.93
N TRP A 14 1.13 -12.77 -8.07
CA TRP A 14 0.03 -13.06 -7.17
C TRP A 14 -1.26 -13.38 -7.94
N ASN A 15 -1.60 -12.56 -8.92
CA ASN A 15 -2.78 -12.76 -9.76
C ASN A 15 -2.73 -14.09 -10.56
N GLU A 16 -1.54 -14.50 -11.00
CA GLU A 16 -1.34 -15.71 -11.81
C GLU A 16 -1.31 -17.02 -10.99
N ARG A 17 -1.13 -16.96 -9.67
CA ARG A 17 -1.06 -18.16 -8.81
C ARG A 17 -2.41 -18.86 -8.60
N GLY A 18 -3.51 -18.10 -8.64
CA GLY A 18 -4.86 -18.63 -8.43
C GLY A 18 -5.69 -18.62 -9.71
N GLN A 19 -6.98 -18.39 -9.54
CA GLN A 19 -7.93 -18.23 -10.66
C GLN A 19 -8.04 -16.76 -11.11
N GLY A 20 -7.13 -15.93 -10.69
CA GLY A 20 -7.15 -14.48 -10.84
C GLY A 20 -7.78 -13.76 -9.65
N LEU A 21 -7.35 -12.52 -9.44
CA LEU A 21 -7.90 -11.65 -8.41
C LEU A 21 -9.25 -11.05 -8.86
N PRO A 22 -10.13 -10.62 -7.93
CA PRO A 22 -11.46 -10.10 -8.26
C PRO A 22 -11.42 -8.69 -8.90
N PHE A 23 -10.26 -8.26 -9.36
CA PHE A 23 -10.02 -7.01 -10.08
C PHE A 23 -9.00 -7.23 -11.19
N ARG A 24 -9.02 -6.37 -12.20
CA ARG A 24 -8.06 -6.48 -13.30
C ARG A 24 -6.68 -6.05 -12.85
N VAL A 25 -5.69 -6.91 -13.13
CA VAL A 25 -4.26 -6.63 -12.97
C VAL A 25 -3.64 -6.46 -14.34
N VAL A 26 -2.87 -5.40 -14.53
CA VAL A 26 -2.15 -5.09 -15.78
C VAL A 26 -0.74 -4.61 -15.47
N SER A 27 0.17 -4.72 -16.42
CA SER A 27 1.47 -4.04 -16.29
C SER A 27 1.30 -2.53 -16.47
N GLU A 28 2.21 -1.74 -15.89
CA GLU A 28 2.25 -0.29 -16.07
C GLU A 28 2.13 0.12 -17.54
N LYS A 29 2.85 -0.55 -18.43
CA LYS A 29 2.82 -0.27 -19.88
C LYS A 29 1.45 -0.48 -20.54
N GLN A 30 0.63 -1.34 -19.96
CA GLN A 30 -0.71 -1.64 -20.49
C GLN A 30 -1.79 -0.76 -19.84
N SER A 31 -1.52 -0.17 -18.68
CA SER A 31 -2.50 0.56 -17.88
C SER A 31 -3.23 1.68 -18.63
N PRO A 32 -2.58 2.47 -19.54
CA PRO A 32 -3.27 3.55 -20.24
C PRO A 32 -4.47 3.09 -21.08
N LYS A 33 -4.47 1.83 -21.53
CA LYS A 33 -5.59 1.27 -22.33
C LYS A 33 -6.88 1.11 -21.52
N TYR A 34 -6.76 1.03 -20.19
CA TYR A 34 -7.85 0.64 -19.31
C TYR A 34 -8.28 1.75 -18.34
N TRP A 35 -7.56 2.86 -18.23
CA TRP A 35 -7.83 3.89 -17.21
C TRP A 35 -9.25 4.44 -17.29
N ASN A 36 -9.78 4.62 -18.49
CA ASN A 36 -11.14 5.14 -18.69
C ASN A 36 -12.25 4.12 -18.38
N GLU A 37 -11.90 2.84 -18.16
CA GLU A 37 -12.85 1.78 -17.82
C GLU A 37 -13.11 1.68 -16.31
N TYR A 38 -12.26 2.31 -15.48
CA TYR A 38 -12.27 2.18 -14.03
C TYR A 38 -12.32 3.52 -13.33
N GLN A 39 -13.13 3.60 -12.25
CA GLN A 39 -13.21 4.78 -11.40
C GLN A 39 -11.96 4.96 -10.53
N HIS A 40 -11.30 3.85 -10.20
CA HIS A 40 -10.12 3.83 -9.34
C HIS A 40 -9.02 2.97 -9.96
N ALA A 41 -7.80 3.48 -9.89
CA ALA A 41 -6.60 2.74 -10.25
C ALA A 41 -5.60 2.79 -9.09
N VAL A 42 -5.02 1.65 -8.75
CA VAL A 42 -3.94 1.53 -7.79
C VAL A 42 -2.68 1.12 -8.55
N VAL A 43 -1.63 1.91 -8.41
CA VAL A 43 -0.34 1.64 -9.05
C VAL A 43 0.64 1.14 -7.99
N ASP A 44 1.11 -0.10 -8.16
CA ASP A 44 2.21 -0.66 -7.37
C ASP A 44 3.52 -0.22 -8.00
N THR A 45 4.37 0.45 -7.22
CA THR A 45 5.61 1.07 -7.70
C THR A 45 6.84 0.36 -7.17
N ASN A 46 7.99 0.64 -7.75
CA ASN A 46 9.26 0.19 -7.20
C ASN A 46 9.46 0.67 -5.76
N ALA A 47 10.07 -0.18 -4.92
CA ALA A 47 10.33 0.11 -3.51
C ALA A 47 11.25 1.34 -3.27
N ARG A 48 12.00 1.77 -4.28
CA ARG A 48 12.92 2.92 -4.23
C ARG A 48 12.79 3.73 -5.50
N PRO A 49 11.72 4.51 -5.65
CA PRO A 49 11.55 5.37 -6.81
C PRO A 49 12.67 6.43 -6.85
N THR A 50 13.14 6.75 -8.04
CA THR A 50 14.05 7.89 -8.24
C THR A 50 13.30 9.21 -8.07
N LYS A 51 14.03 10.32 -8.00
CA LYS A 51 13.40 11.64 -7.95
C LYS A 51 12.49 11.89 -9.15
N GLY A 52 12.90 11.51 -10.36
CA GLY A 52 12.08 11.62 -11.56
C GLY A 52 10.81 10.77 -11.49
N ASP A 53 10.91 9.53 -10.98
CA ASP A 53 9.73 8.68 -10.80
C ASP A 53 8.72 9.32 -9.82
N LEU A 54 9.21 9.99 -8.77
CA LEU A 54 8.35 10.70 -7.80
C LEU A 54 7.67 11.91 -8.43
N GLU A 55 8.37 12.67 -9.27
CA GLU A 55 7.81 13.80 -10.02
C GLU A 55 6.71 13.31 -10.98
N ASP A 56 6.97 12.26 -11.77
CA ASP A 56 5.99 11.67 -12.68
C ASP A 56 4.76 11.13 -11.93
N LEU A 57 4.96 10.44 -10.79
CA LEU A 57 3.87 9.94 -9.95
C LEU A 57 3.04 11.08 -9.33
N ALA A 58 3.68 12.19 -8.96
CA ALA A 58 3.00 13.36 -8.41
C ALA A 58 2.02 13.98 -9.40
N ASP A 59 2.39 13.99 -10.67
CA ASP A 59 1.59 14.60 -11.74
C ASP A 59 0.36 13.74 -12.11
N ILE A 60 0.47 12.41 -11.98
CA ILE A 60 -0.58 11.49 -12.44
C ILE A 60 -1.46 10.92 -11.32
N CYS A 61 -1.00 10.94 -10.06
CA CYS A 61 -1.74 10.35 -8.94
C CYS A 61 -2.51 11.38 -8.13
N ASP A 62 -3.75 11.04 -7.74
CA ASP A 62 -4.54 11.84 -6.79
C ASP A 62 -3.99 11.74 -5.37
N LEU A 63 -3.33 10.63 -5.02
CA LEU A 63 -2.73 10.40 -3.72
C LEU A 63 -1.57 9.41 -3.82
N LEU A 64 -0.42 9.74 -3.23
CA LEU A 64 0.67 8.81 -2.98
C LEU A 64 0.55 8.20 -1.59
N ILE A 65 0.57 6.89 -1.49
CA ILE A 65 0.56 6.17 -0.21
C ILE A 65 1.97 5.68 0.09
N VAL A 66 2.59 6.27 1.10
CA VAL A 66 3.91 5.84 1.57
C VAL A 66 3.72 4.74 2.63
N VAL A 67 3.99 3.50 2.24
CA VAL A 67 3.82 2.34 3.14
C VAL A 67 5.09 2.14 3.96
N THR A 68 4.94 2.04 5.28
CA THR A 68 6.05 1.78 6.21
C THR A 68 5.66 0.78 7.30
N ALA A 69 6.64 0.06 7.85
CA ALA A 69 6.44 -0.69 9.08
C ALA A 69 6.55 0.23 10.31
N CYS A 70 6.31 -0.32 11.51
CA CYS A 70 6.32 0.46 12.76
C CYS A 70 7.60 0.33 13.56
N ASP A 71 8.67 -0.28 12.99
CA ASP A 71 9.96 -0.39 13.65
C ASP A 71 10.86 0.84 13.36
N ALA A 72 11.86 1.06 14.21
CA ALA A 72 12.73 2.23 14.14
C ALA A 72 13.46 2.36 12.78
N LEU A 73 13.93 1.24 12.22
CA LEU A 73 14.67 1.25 10.95
C LEU A 73 13.77 1.67 9.78
N ALA A 74 12.50 1.26 9.80
CA ALA A 74 11.52 1.67 8.80
C ALA A 74 11.19 3.16 8.91
N LEU A 75 11.09 3.69 10.13
CA LEU A 75 10.88 5.13 10.38
C LEU A 75 12.11 5.98 9.98
N ASP A 76 13.33 5.47 10.17
CA ASP A 76 14.55 6.14 9.72
C ASP A 76 14.59 6.32 8.19
N VAL A 77 13.98 5.39 7.43
CA VAL A 77 13.86 5.49 5.96
C VAL A 77 12.69 6.41 5.55
N LEU A 78 11.64 6.46 6.36
CA LEU A 78 10.45 7.27 6.06
C LEU A 78 10.79 8.77 6.01
N MET A 79 11.59 9.26 6.97
CA MET A 79 11.87 10.70 7.07
C MET A 79 12.54 11.27 5.83
N PRO A 80 13.67 10.71 5.32
CA PRO A 80 14.27 11.17 4.07
C PRO A 80 13.35 11.02 2.85
N THR A 81 12.51 9.98 2.84
CA THR A 81 11.53 9.78 1.77
C THR A 81 10.50 10.92 1.76
N ALA A 82 9.96 11.28 2.90
CA ALA A 82 9.01 12.38 3.04
C ALA A 82 9.63 13.74 2.68
N GLU A 83 10.88 13.97 3.06
CA GLU A 83 11.64 15.17 2.66
C GLU A 83 11.82 15.22 1.13
N SER A 84 12.15 14.09 0.51
CA SER A 84 12.30 14.00 -0.94
C SER A 84 10.97 14.30 -1.66
N LEU A 85 9.84 13.79 -1.18
CA LEU A 85 8.51 14.09 -1.71
C LEU A 85 8.18 15.58 -1.63
N ARG A 86 8.45 16.20 -0.48
CA ARG A 86 8.23 17.65 -0.31
C ARG A 86 9.14 18.48 -1.22
N ALA A 87 10.40 18.07 -1.38
CA ALA A 87 11.37 18.77 -2.22
C ALA A 87 11.00 18.77 -3.70
N VAL A 88 10.23 17.78 -4.17
CA VAL A 88 9.68 17.71 -5.54
C VAL A 88 8.25 18.26 -5.64
N GLY A 89 7.75 18.90 -4.57
CA GLY A 89 6.45 19.54 -4.56
C GLY A 89 5.26 18.59 -4.41
N VAL A 90 5.49 17.35 -3.97
CA VAL A 90 4.41 16.39 -3.71
C VAL A 90 3.72 16.74 -2.40
N GLU A 91 2.56 17.36 -2.49
CA GLU A 91 1.74 17.71 -1.32
C GLU A 91 0.72 16.62 -0.96
N LYS A 92 0.31 15.83 -1.95
CA LYS A 92 -0.73 14.81 -1.82
C LYS A 92 -0.12 13.45 -1.51
N PHE A 93 0.44 13.27 -0.33
CA PHE A 93 0.85 11.95 0.15
C PHE A 93 0.33 11.67 1.56
N LYS A 94 0.23 10.38 1.91
CA LYS A 94 -0.20 9.94 3.22
C LYS A 94 0.53 8.67 3.62
N VAL A 95 1.02 8.61 4.85
CA VAL A 95 1.75 7.46 5.38
C VAL A 95 0.77 6.39 5.84
N LEU A 96 0.98 5.14 5.44
CA LEU A 96 0.24 3.97 5.91
C LEU A 96 1.16 3.06 6.72
N LEU A 97 0.83 2.87 8.00
CA LEU A 97 1.47 1.86 8.84
C LEU A 97 0.99 0.47 8.43
N ASN A 98 1.93 -0.39 8.05
CA ASN A 98 1.69 -1.75 7.60
C ASN A 98 2.48 -2.75 8.46
N GLN A 99 2.06 -4.01 8.47
CA GLN A 99 2.66 -5.09 9.24
C GLN A 99 2.78 -4.80 10.75
N VAL A 100 1.86 -3.99 11.27
CA VAL A 100 1.84 -3.65 12.69
C VAL A 100 1.55 -4.88 13.54
N PRO A 101 2.32 -5.17 14.59
CA PRO A 101 2.00 -6.25 15.51
C PRO A 101 0.57 -6.11 16.05
N PRO A 102 -0.24 -7.18 16.07
CA PRO A 102 -1.64 -7.09 16.51
C PRO A 102 -1.79 -6.81 18.02
N VAL A 103 -0.70 -6.95 18.78
CA VAL A 103 -0.64 -6.72 20.23
C VAL A 103 0.53 -5.79 20.54
N GLY A 104 0.34 -4.92 21.53
CA GLY A 104 1.36 -3.97 21.97
C GLY A 104 1.11 -2.56 21.45
N ARG A 105 2.06 -1.65 21.72
CA ARG A 105 1.93 -0.21 21.43
C ARG A 105 2.74 0.26 20.22
N ALA A 106 3.48 -0.63 19.57
CA ALA A 106 4.40 -0.26 18.50
C ALA A 106 3.74 0.57 17.36
N GLY A 107 2.51 0.22 16.99
CA GLY A 107 1.75 0.99 16.00
C GLY A 107 1.36 2.38 16.47
N ASP A 108 0.95 2.52 17.74
CA ASP A 108 0.57 3.82 18.34
C ASP A 108 1.79 4.72 18.51
N ASP A 109 2.90 4.15 18.98
CA ASP A 109 4.16 4.87 19.18
C ASP A 109 4.74 5.35 17.84
N ALA A 110 4.73 4.49 16.82
CA ALA A 110 5.15 4.88 15.46
C ALA A 110 4.25 5.97 14.86
N ARG A 111 2.94 5.87 15.05
CA ARG A 111 1.99 6.89 14.60
C ARG A 111 2.25 8.23 15.28
N ALA A 112 2.49 8.22 16.59
CA ALA A 112 2.81 9.44 17.34
C ALA A 112 4.08 10.11 16.80
N ALA A 113 5.14 9.34 16.53
CA ALA A 113 6.37 9.84 15.93
C ALA A 113 6.17 10.45 14.53
N ILE A 114 5.36 9.80 13.68
CA ILE A 114 5.02 10.31 12.34
C ILE A 114 4.26 11.64 12.43
N ILE A 115 3.30 11.74 13.35
CA ILE A 115 2.54 12.98 13.59
C ILE A 115 3.45 14.08 14.13
N GLU A 116 4.34 13.77 15.08
CA GLU A 116 5.31 14.73 15.64
C GLU A 116 6.25 15.27 14.56
N ALA A 117 6.63 14.44 13.59
CA ALA A 117 7.38 14.84 12.40
C ALA A 117 6.56 15.68 11.39
N GLY A 118 5.29 15.96 11.67
CA GLY A 118 4.40 16.73 10.80
C GLY A 118 4.02 16.02 9.51
N LEU A 119 4.06 14.68 9.49
CA LEU A 119 3.69 13.90 8.30
C LEU A 119 2.22 13.47 8.35
N PRO A 120 1.50 13.55 7.22
CA PRO A 120 0.14 13.06 7.14
C PRO A 120 0.13 11.53 7.23
N VAL A 121 -0.66 10.97 8.14
CA VAL A 121 -0.73 9.52 8.38
C VAL A 121 -2.19 9.06 8.42
N PHE A 122 -2.46 7.85 7.91
CA PHE A 122 -3.77 7.22 8.05
C PHE A 122 -4.13 7.02 9.51
N ARG A 123 -5.40 7.20 9.86
CA ARG A 123 -5.91 6.93 11.23
C ARG A 123 -5.83 5.46 11.58
N HIS A 124 -6.03 4.60 10.57
CA HIS A 124 -6.01 3.17 10.71
C HIS A 124 -4.70 2.60 10.16
N GLN A 125 -4.46 1.33 10.42
CA GLN A 125 -3.23 0.63 10.08
C GLN A 125 -3.56 -0.79 9.63
N ILE A 126 -2.64 -1.43 8.91
CA ILE A 126 -2.75 -2.83 8.53
C ILE A 126 -1.92 -3.66 9.52
N ARG A 127 -2.58 -4.53 10.28
CA ARG A 127 -1.93 -5.42 11.23
C ARG A 127 -1.25 -6.59 10.51
N ARG A 128 -0.27 -7.16 11.16
CA ARG A 128 0.47 -8.32 10.63
C ARG A 128 -0.27 -9.61 10.94
N TYR A 129 -0.81 -10.25 9.90
CA TYR A 129 -1.45 -11.56 9.99
C TYR A 129 -0.84 -12.56 9.02
N ALA A 130 -0.73 -13.84 9.43
CA ALA A 130 -0.30 -14.91 8.55
C ALA A 130 -1.26 -15.13 7.36
N ALA A 131 -2.50 -14.72 7.49
CA ALA A 131 -3.51 -14.75 6.43
C ALA A 131 -3.05 -14.05 5.15
N PHE A 132 -2.28 -12.95 5.24
CA PHE A 132 -1.74 -12.28 4.05
C PHE A 132 -0.74 -13.13 3.27
N GLN A 133 0.13 -13.86 3.98
CA GLN A 133 1.07 -14.77 3.34
C GLN A 133 0.34 -15.94 2.66
N LYS A 134 -0.70 -16.47 3.32
CA LYS A 134 -1.55 -17.53 2.74
C LYS A 134 -2.29 -17.02 1.49
N ALA A 135 -2.87 -15.83 1.54
CA ALA A 135 -3.52 -15.20 0.40
C ALA A 135 -2.57 -15.07 -0.80
N ALA A 136 -1.34 -14.59 -0.56
CA ALA A 136 -0.32 -14.45 -1.59
C ALA A 136 0.10 -15.82 -2.19
N LEU A 137 0.20 -16.86 -1.37
CA LEU A 137 0.51 -18.22 -1.83
C LEU A 137 -0.62 -18.84 -2.65
N LEU A 138 -1.87 -18.60 -2.27
CA LEU A 138 -3.06 -19.15 -2.93
C LEU A 138 -3.48 -18.36 -4.16
N GLY A 139 -2.97 -17.15 -4.38
CA GLY A 139 -3.41 -16.28 -5.47
C GLY A 139 -4.82 -15.75 -5.29
N VAL A 140 -5.21 -15.45 -4.04
CA VAL A 140 -6.54 -14.94 -3.67
C VAL A 140 -6.43 -13.68 -2.81
N THR A 141 -7.54 -12.96 -2.61
CA THR A 141 -7.61 -11.89 -1.60
C THR A 141 -7.72 -12.49 -0.20
N VAL A 142 -7.36 -11.71 0.81
CA VAL A 142 -7.24 -12.23 2.19
C VAL A 142 -8.58 -12.71 2.77
N ASP A 143 -9.70 -12.12 2.36
CA ASP A 143 -11.06 -12.55 2.74
C ASP A 143 -11.43 -13.93 2.18
N GLN A 144 -10.76 -14.38 1.12
CA GLN A 144 -10.96 -15.67 0.48
C GLN A 144 -10.05 -16.78 1.03
N VAL A 145 -9.19 -16.49 2.00
CA VAL A 145 -8.31 -17.50 2.59
C VAL A 145 -9.12 -18.49 3.42
N PRO A 146 -9.16 -19.77 3.04
CA PRO A 146 -9.99 -20.74 3.75
C PRO A 146 -9.41 -21.08 5.13
N SER A 147 -10.31 -21.23 6.11
CA SER A 147 -9.98 -21.75 7.44
C SER A 147 -8.91 -20.95 8.22
N ASP A 148 -8.74 -19.67 7.91
CA ASP A 148 -7.88 -18.79 8.70
C ASP A 148 -8.74 -17.92 9.63
N PRO A 149 -8.61 -18.03 10.96
CA PRO A 149 -9.44 -17.30 11.91
C PRO A 149 -9.22 -15.77 11.85
N HIS A 150 -8.08 -15.33 11.32
CA HIS A 150 -7.73 -13.90 11.22
C HIS A 150 -7.93 -13.32 9.82
N ALA A 151 -8.42 -14.10 8.85
CA ALA A 151 -8.68 -13.57 7.50
C ALA A 151 -9.72 -12.45 7.51
N VAL A 152 -10.76 -12.58 8.35
CA VAL A 152 -11.82 -11.55 8.50
C VAL A 152 -11.25 -10.28 9.11
N ASP A 153 -10.42 -10.38 10.15
CA ASP A 153 -9.77 -9.22 10.79
C ASP A 153 -8.82 -8.52 9.81
N ALA A 154 -8.02 -9.31 9.08
CA ALA A 154 -7.09 -8.81 8.07
C ALA A 154 -7.83 -8.06 6.95
N TRP A 155 -8.96 -8.59 6.49
CA TRP A 155 -9.82 -7.94 5.51
C TRP A 155 -10.46 -6.66 6.04
N ALA A 156 -10.91 -6.67 7.30
CA ALA A 156 -11.50 -5.49 7.95
C ALA A 156 -10.52 -4.31 8.03
N ASP A 157 -9.22 -4.57 8.22
CA ASP A 157 -8.20 -3.53 8.18
C ASP A 157 -8.16 -2.85 6.81
N PHE A 158 -8.12 -3.61 5.71
CA PHE A 158 -8.17 -3.07 4.35
C PHE A 158 -9.46 -2.30 4.05
N GLN A 159 -10.60 -2.84 4.44
CA GLN A 159 -11.88 -2.16 4.26
C GLN A 159 -11.91 -0.81 4.99
N THR A 160 -11.26 -0.73 6.15
CA THR A 160 -11.21 0.49 6.94
C THR A 160 -10.30 1.54 6.29
N ILE A 161 -9.15 1.13 5.76
CA ILE A 161 -8.29 1.99 4.95
C ILE A 161 -9.02 2.47 3.69
N GLY A 162 -9.71 1.57 2.98
CA GLY A 162 -10.51 1.92 1.81
C GLY A 162 -11.57 2.98 2.11
N ARG A 163 -12.29 2.84 3.23
CA ARG A 163 -13.26 3.87 3.67
C ARG A 163 -12.62 5.20 4.04
N GLU A 164 -11.37 5.20 4.52
CA GLU A 164 -10.63 6.43 4.81
C GLU A 164 -10.13 7.11 3.53
N LEU A 165 -9.77 6.34 2.52
CA LEU A 165 -9.36 6.84 1.20
C LEU A 165 -10.48 7.53 0.43
N MET A 166 -11.71 7.04 0.58
CA MET A 166 -12.87 7.50 -0.19
C MET A 166 -13.59 8.70 0.44
N ARG A 167 -13.02 9.32 1.47
CA ARG A 167 -13.55 10.52 2.15
C ARG A 167 -12.87 11.79 1.68
#